data_813a90ce2a74f0a8113ff68f05af756d
#
_entry.id   813a90ce2a74f0a8113ff68f05af756d
#
_cell.length_a   1.000
_cell.length_b   1.000
_cell.length_c   1.000
_cell.angle_alpha   90.00
_cell.angle_beta   90.00
_cell.angle_gamma   90.00
#
_symmetry.space_group_name_H-M   'P 1'
#
loop_
_entity.id
_entity.type
_entity.pdbx_description
1 polymer ?
#
loop_
_entity_poly.entity_id
_entity_poly.type
_entity_poly.pdbx_seq_one_letter_code
_entity_poly.pdbx_strand_id
1 'polypeptide(L)'
;MELELDPGEPMRQVVTVANLDPAHPVSVSLALADWAYDEDGAPVFTPAGESDSSAASWTRYRAPTVSLAPGQSKQVVINLSTPEPLVRTGDYRVALLASSVMKDEAGHWQKHRIASLFSLTAGKARSYPKIMASRLTVTASGDPAIGLDLANTGNAHARLDGVIEIRSGTEIVLAQDLKDVIVPDKGTRNLIVPLDQPLPADPEIEIRLLNRFAPQTKRGEKALPPYKVKTETEVADLAIPVGGQD
;
A
#
# COMPACT_ATOMS: atom_id res chain seq x y z
N MET A 1 4.32 3.52 8.23
CA MET A 1 4.75 4.81 8.83
C MET A 1 5.40 5.63 7.74
N GLU A 2 4.89 6.83 7.48
CA GLU A 2 5.44 7.75 6.49
C GLU A 2 6.27 8.80 7.19
N LEU A 3 7.49 9.05 6.70
CA LEU A 3 8.49 9.92 7.31
C LEU A 3 9.13 10.81 6.24
N GLU A 4 9.28 12.09 6.54
CA GLU A 4 10.08 13.01 5.71
C GLU A 4 11.44 13.19 6.37
N LEU A 5 12.49 13.10 5.56
CA LEU A 5 13.87 13.19 6.02
C LEU A 5 14.63 14.26 5.24
N ASP A 6 15.23 15.20 5.94
CA ASP A 6 16.20 16.08 5.35
C ASP A 6 17.55 15.36 5.17
N PRO A 7 18.33 15.68 4.11
CA PRO A 7 19.65 15.09 3.91
C PRO A 7 20.58 15.32 5.10
N GLY A 8 21.24 14.25 5.55
CA GLY A 8 22.17 14.31 6.69
C GLY A 8 21.53 14.32 8.07
N GLU A 9 20.21 14.55 8.18
CA GLU A 9 19.56 14.60 9.49
C GLU A 9 19.22 13.19 10.02
N PRO A 10 19.54 12.91 11.31
CA PRO A 10 19.14 11.67 11.94
C PRO A 10 17.70 11.75 12.46
N MET A 11 16.95 10.70 12.26
CA MET A 11 15.63 10.52 12.82
C MET A 11 15.57 9.27 13.69
N ARG A 12 14.86 9.36 14.80
CA ARG A 12 14.64 8.25 15.72
C ARG A 12 13.19 7.84 15.73
N GLN A 13 12.95 6.55 15.50
CA GLN A 13 11.65 5.91 15.62
C GLN A 13 11.66 4.82 16.68
N VAL A 14 10.50 4.48 17.21
CA VAL A 14 10.35 3.43 18.22
C VAL A 14 9.29 2.46 17.78
N VAL A 15 9.65 1.18 17.73
CA VAL A 15 8.72 0.07 17.49
C VAL A 15 8.56 -0.70 18.79
N THR A 16 7.33 -0.94 19.23
CA THR A 16 7.04 -1.77 20.39
C THR A 16 6.80 -3.21 19.93
N VAL A 17 7.59 -4.14 20.48
CA VAL A 17 7.39 -5.58 20.30
C VAL A 17 6.76 -6.11 21.57
N ALA A 18 5.59 -6.77 21.45
CA ALA A 18 4.83 -7.28 22.57
C ALA A 18 4.63 -8.79 22.46
N ASN A 19 4.77 -9.49 23.57
CA ASN A 19 4.34 -10.87 23.72
C ASN A 19 2.92 -10.86 24.34
N LEU A 20 1.93 -11.23 23.55
CA LEU A 20 0.53 -11.27 24.00
C LEU A 20 0.16 -12.60 24.65
N ASP A 21 1.04 -13.62 24.61
CA ASP A 21 0.83 -14.87 25.31
C ASP A 21 1.03 -14.64 26.83
N PRO A 22 0.01 -14.91 27.65
CA PRO A 22 0.10 -14.71 29.11
C PRO A 22 0.87 -15.82 29.82
N ALA A 23 1.18 -16.93 29.15
CA ALA A 23 1.74 -18.13 29.76
C ALA A 23 3.17 -18.42 29.35
N HIS A 24 3.55 -18.13 28.09
CA HIS A 24 4.83 -18.57 27.53
C HIS A 24 5.74 -17.41 27.15
N PRO A 25 7.04 -17.51 27.40
CA PRO A 25 8.01 -16.55 26.92
C PRO A 25 8.23 -16.75 25.41
N VAL A 26 8.58 -15.68 24.71
CA VAL A 26 8.89 -15.70 23.27
C VAL A 26 10.24 -15.05 22.97
N SER A 27 10.97 -15.64 22.03
CA SER A 27 12.16 -15.02 21.43
C SER A 27 11.82 -14.53 20.03
N VAL A 28 12.03 -13.25 19.78
CA VAL A 28 11.71 -12.58 18.53
C VAL A 28 13.01 -12.17 17.85
N SER A 29 13.26 -12.68 16.66
CA SER A 29 14.38 -12.25 15.80
C SER A 29 13.95 -11.03 15.00
N LEU A 30 14.82 -10.02 14.92
CA LEU A 30 14.62 -8.81 14.16
C LEU A 30 15.57 -8.77 12.97
N ALA A 31 15.06 -8.41 11.80
CA ALA A 31 15.84 -8.23 10.58
C ALA A 31 15.29 -7.08 9.74
N LEU A 32 16.14 -6.41 8.97
CA LEU A 32 15.69 -5.47 7.93
C LEU A 32 15.37 -6.23 6.65
N ALA A 33 14.44 -5.69 5.90
CA ALA A 33 14.13 -6.10 4.54
C ALA A 33 13.79 -4.86 3.71
N ASP A 34 13.96 -4.95 2.41
CA ASP A 34 13.35 -4.00 1.48
C ASP A 34 11.90 -4.40 1.28
N TRP A 35 11.07 -3.45 0.91
CA TRP A 35 9.68 -3.74 0.59
C TRP A 35 9.15 -2.81 -0.50
N ALA A 36 8.18 -3.29 -1.23
CA ALA A 36 7.45 -2.53 -2.25
C ALA A 36 5.97 -2.93 -2.22
N TYR A 37 5.13 -2.16 -2.88
CA TYR A 37 3.78 -2.61 -3.21
C TYR A 37 3.81 -3.39 -4.51
N ASP A 38 3.10 -4.51 -4.59
CA ASP A 38 2.72 -5.12 -5.85
C ASP A 38 1.61 -4.32 -6.56
N GLU A 39 1.17 -4.78 -7.73
CA GLU A 39 0.14 -4.08 -8.50
C GLU A 39 -1.22 -4.04 -7.80
N ASP A 40 -1.48 -4.99 -6.92
CA ASP A 40 -2.70 -5.06 -6.10
C ASP A 40 -2.57 -4.32 -4.77
N GLY A 41 -1.38 -3.74 -4.49
CA GLY A 41 -1.03 -2.94 -3.33
C GLY A 41 -0.79 -3.73 -2.06
N ALA A 42 -0.50 -5.01 -2.19
CA ALA A 42 0.02 -5.78 -1.08
C ALA A 42 1.54 -5.55 -0.91
N PRO A 43 2.06 -5.55 0.33
CA PRO A 43 3.49 -5.41 0.54
C PRO A 43 4.23 -6.70 0.17
N VAL A 44 5.22 -6.59 -0.71
CA VAL A 44 6.17 -7.65 -1.04
C VAL A 44 7.54 -7.33 -0.45
N PHE A 45 8.28 -8.36 -0.03
CA PHE A 45 9.55 -8.20 0.67
C PHE A 45 10.69 -8.86 -0.09
N THR A 46 11.82 -8.15 -0.17
CA THR A 46 13.09 -8.65 -0.72
C THR A 46 14.21 -8.46 0.30
N PRO A 47 15.36 -9.13 0.14
CA PRO A 47 16.50 -8.91 1.02
C PRO A 47 16.90 -7.43 1.11
N ALA A 48 17.34 -7.04 2.30
CA ALA A 48 17.72 -5.65 2.58
C ALA A 48 18.89 -5.18 1.72
N GLY A 49 18.72 -4.05 1.03
CA GLY A 49 19.75 -3.43 0.20
C GLY A 49 19.71 -3.85 -1.27
N GLU A 50 18.77 -4.67 -1.70
CA GLU A 50 18.64 -5.08 -3.10
C GLU A 50 17.86 -4.08 -3.97
N SER A 51 16.95 -3.31 -3.36
CA SER A 51 16.17 -2.31 -4.08
C SER A 51 16.92 -1.00 -4.25
N ASP A 52 16.79 -0.35 -5.42
CA ASP A 52 17.28 1.03 -5.64
C ASP A 52 16.63 2.05 -4.68
N SER A 53 15.48 1.71 -4.12
CA SER A 53 14.77 2.50 -3.12
C SER A 53 15.00 2.02 -1.68
N SER A 54 16.00 1.17 -1.46
CA SER A 54 16.31 0.67 -0.13
C SER A 54 16.79 1.77 0.81
N ALA A 55 16.21 1.83 2.01
CA ALA A 55 16.72 2.60 3.14
C ALA A 55 17.43 1.72 4.18
N ALA A 56 17.71 0.46 3.87
CA ALA A 56 18.31 -0.47 4.83
C ALA A 56 19.70 -0.01 5.29
N SER A 57 20.52 0.54 4.38
CA SER A 57 21.85 1.07 4.70
C SER A 57 21.82 2.31 5.63
N TRP A 58 20.69 3.02 5.68
CA TRP A 58 20.45 4.20 6.52
C TRP A 58 19.90 3.83 7.90
N THR A 59 19.43 2.58 8.03
CA THR A 59 18.71 2.12 9.19
C THR A 59 19.61 1.35 10.14
N ARG A 60 19.59 1.73 11.41
CA ARG A 60 20.32 1.03 12.48
C ARG A 60 19.37 0.75 13.63
N TYR A 61 19.47 -0.43 14.19
CA TYR A 61 18.77 -0.82 15.41
C TYR A 61 19.70 -1.67 16.29
N ARG A 62 19.39 -1.73 17.57
CA ARG A 62 20.12 -2.56 18.53
C ARG A 62 19.34 -3.85 18.77
N ALA A 63 20.07 -4.91 19.10
CA ALA A 63 19.55 -6.20 19.48
C ALA A 63 18.79 -6.93 18.34
N PRO A 64 19.49 -7.78 17.57
CA PRO A 64 18.87 -8.59 16.53
C PRO A 64 17.88 -9.63 17.08
N THR A 65 17.88 -9.85 18.40
CA THR A 65 16.96 -10.74 19.10
C THR A 65 16.43 -10.07 20.36
N VAL A 66 15.13 -10.19 20.59
CA VAL A 66 14.43 -9.66 21.76
C VAL A 66 13.73 -10.81 22.46
N SER A 67 14.10 -11.09 23.71
CA SER A 67 13.36 -12.07 24.55
C SER A 67 12.34 -11.34 25.39
N LEU A 68 11.11 -11.84 25.39
CA LEU A 68 9.95 -11.29 26.08
C LEU A 68 9.35 -12.35 26.99
N ALA A 69 9.18 -12.02 28.26
CA ALA A 69 8.40 -12.82 29.18
C ALA A 69 6.90 -12.78 28.80
N PRO A 70 6.07 -13.66 29.37
CA PRO A 70 4.62 -13.63 29.19
C PRO A 70 4.06 -12.22 29.46
N GLY A 71 3.25 -11.69 28.54
CA GLY A 71 2.64 -10.37 28.61
C GLY A 71 3.61 -9.17 28.55
N GLN A 72 4.91 -9.40 28.32
CA GLN A 72 5.92 -8.35 28.31
C GLN A 72 5.97 -7.63 26.95
N SER A 73 6.23 -6.32 27.01
CA SER A 73 6.56 -5.49 25.84
C SER A 73 7.94 -4.87 26.00
N LYS A 74 8.66 -4.70 24.86
CA LYS A 74 9.93 -3.97 24.79
C LYS A 74 9.93 -3.03 23.60
N GLN A 75 10.58 -1.88 23.81
CA GLN A 75 10.80 -0.90 22.74
C GLN A 75 12.10 -1.19 21.99
N VAL A 76 12.01 -1.19 20.67
CA VAL A 76 13.13 -1.26 19.74
C VAL A 76 13.31 0.11 19.11
N VAL A 77 14.46 0.71 19.37
CA VAL A 77 14.80 2.02 18.80
C VAL A 77 15.41 1.83 17.42
N ILE A 78 14.83 2.49 16.45
CA ILE A 78 15.26 2.52 15.05
C ILE A 78 15.85 3.92 14.81
N ASN A 79 17.12 3.97 14.44
CA ASN A 79 17.78 5.20 14.02
C ASN A 79 17.90 5.19 12.50
N LEU A 80 17.40 6.25 11.87
CA LEU A 80 17.44 6.49 10.43
C LEU A 80 18.36 7.69 10.19
N SER A 81 19.28 7.59 9.25
CA SER A 81 20.18 8.69 8.89
C SER A 81 20.44 8.65 7.40
N THR A 82 19.88 9.63 6.68
CA THR A 82 20.11 9.77 5.24
C THR A 82 21.54 10.14 4.95
N PRO A 83 22.13 9.65 3.85
CA PRO A 83 23.44 10.11 3.40
C PRO A 83 23.40 11.56 2.92
N GLU A 84 24.53 12.24 3.00
CA GLU A 84 24.75 13.54 2.40
C GLU A 84 26.02 13.49 1.54
N PRO A 85 25.94 13.70 0.22
CA PRO A 85 24.73 13.96 -0.56
C PRO A 85 23.83 12.71 -0.74
N LEU A 86 22.54 12.95 -1.00
CA LEU A 86 21.62 11.89 -1.41
C LEU A 86 22.00 11.35 -2.80
N VAL A 87 21.96 10.04 -2.98
CA VAL A 87 22.17 9.39 -4.27
C VAL A 87 21.01 9.71 -5.25
N ARG A 88 19.79 9.74 -4.73
CA ARG A 88 18.58 10.15 -5.47
C ARG A 88 17.61 10.87 -4.52
N THR A 89 16.63 11.57 -5.06
CA THR A 89 15.54 12.17 -4.29
C THR A 89 14.25 11.38 -4.51
N GLY A 90 13.33 11.43 -3.57
CA GLY A 90 12.04 10.75 -3.62
C GLY A 90 11.89 9.70 -2.53
N ASP A 91 11.12 8.65 -2.82
CA ASP A 91 10.79 7.62 -1.86
C ASP A 91 11.89 6.57 -1.69
N TYR A 92 12.05 6.19 -0.43
CA TYR A 92 12.85 5.05 0.01
C TYR A 92 12.03 4.20 0.97
N ARG A 93 12.36 2.92 1.08
CA ARG A 93 11.60 1.99 1.89
C ARG A 93 12.51 1.04 2.65
N VAL A 94 12.08 0.71 3.87
CA VAL A 94 12.66 -0.36 4.66
C VAL A 94 11.61 -0.94 5.58
N ALA A 95 11.66 -2.22 5.82
CA ALA A 95 10.83 -2.92 6.80
C ALA A 95 11.69 -3.45 7.94
N LEU A 96 11.17 -3.37 9.17
CA LEU A 96 11.67 -4.16 10.28
C LEU A 96 10.77 -5.39 10.41
N LEU A 97 11.33 -6.56 10.13
CA LEU A 97 10.67 -7.85 10.27
C LEU A 97 10.92 -8.41 11.66
N ALA A 98 9.86 -8.67 12.42
CA ALA A 98 9.88 -9.38 13.68
C ALA A 98 9.39 -10.81 13.45
N SER A 99 10.22 -11.80 13.71
CA SER A 99 9.91 -13.22 13.48
C SER A 99 10.05 -14.04 14.75
N SER A 100 9.08 -14.90 15.02
CA SER A 100 9.12 -15.89 16.10
C SER A 100 8.75 -17.26 15.56
N VAL A 101 9.18 -18.30 16.24
CA VAL A 101 8.78 -19.68 15.99
C VAL A 101 8.14 -20.22 17.25
N MET A 102 6.90 -20.64 17.15
CA MET A 102 6.10 -21.12 18.27
C MET A 102 5.41 -22.43 17.86
N LYS A 103 5.02 -23.24 18.84
CA LYS A 103 4.16 -24.40 18.58
C LYS A 103 2.70 -23.96 18.61
N ASP A 104 1.91 -24.48 17.68
CA ASP A 104 0.46 -24.39 17.74
C ASP A 104 -0.11 -25.37 18.79
N GLU A 105 -1.43 -25.34 19.00
CA GLU A 105 -2.11 -26.23 19.94
C GLU A 105 -1.96 -27.73 19.60
N ALA A 106 -1.72 -28.04 18.32
CA ALA A 106 -1.47 -29.41 17.86
C ALA A 106 0.02 -29.83 17.99
N GLY A 107 0.88 -28.91 18.46
CA GLY A 107 2.30 -29.16 18.67
C GLY A 107 3.19 -28.95 17.41
N HIS A 108 2.64 -28.45 16.31
CA HIS A 108 3.40 -28.14 15.09
C HIS A 108 4.12 -26.79 15.21
N TRP A 109 5.33 -26.72 14.70
CA TRP A 109 6.08 -25.48 14.66
C TRP A 109 5.53 -24.53 13.61
N GLN A 110 5.12 -23.35 14.06
CA GLN A 110 4.62 -22.26 13.25
C GLN A 110 5.59 -21.07 13.30
N LYS A 111 5.93 -20.55 12.12
CA LYS A 111 6.71 -19.31 12.03
C LYS A 111 5.76 -18.12 11.83
N HIS A 112 5.78 -17.24 12.79
CA HIS A 112 5.06 -15.97 12.72
C HIS A 112 6.02 -14.86 12.30
N ARG A 113 5.56 -13.99 11.40
CA ARG A 113 6.32 -12.81 10.98
C ARG A 113 5.39 -11.62 10.91
N ILE A 114 5.82 -10.52 11.52
CA ILE A 114 5.15 -9.22 11.49
C ILE A 114 6.14 -8.21 10.94
N ALA A 115 5.68 -7.32 10.07
CA ALA A 115 6.48 -6.26 9.49
C ALA A 115 6.04 -4.88 9.99
N SER A 116 7.00 -4.06 10.40
CA SER A 116 6.82 -2.63 10.55
C SER A 116 7.37 -1.95 9.30
N LEU A 117 6.50 -1.36 8.49
CA LEU A 117 6.84 -0.72 7.21
C LEU A 117 7.18 0.75 7.43
N PHE A 118 8.33 1.18 6.90
CA PHE A 118 8.76 2.57 6.86
C PHE A 118 8.83 3.02 5.41
N SER A 119 8.07 4.06 5.07
CA SER A 119 8.18 4.83 3.84
C SER A 119 8.87 6.14 4.20
N LEU A 120 9.93 6.46 3.50
CA LEU A 120 10.80 7.60 3.76
C LEU A 120 10.83 8.44 2.51
N THR A 121 10.52 9.72 2.64
CA THR A 121 10.65 10.66 1.53
C THR A 121 11.84 11.58 1.80
N ALA A 122 12.81 11.63 0.90
CA ALA A 122 14.02 12.41 1.05
C ALA A 122 14.27 13.36 -0.13
N GLY A 123 14.61 14.61 0.17
CA GLY A 123 14.91 15.65 -0.81
C GLY A 123 13.69 16.09 -1.63
N LYS A 124 13.91 16.52 -2.89
CA LYS A 124 12.83 17.02 -3.74
C LYS A 124 11.97 15.87 -4.27
N ALA A 125 10.84 15.64 -3.62
CA ALA A 125 9.86 14.62 -3.97
C ALA A 125 8.69 15.20 -4.77
N ARG A 126 8.21 14.44 -5.76
CA ARG A 126 7.08 14.81 -6.60
C ARG A 126 6.27 13.57 -6.97
N SER A 127 4.96 13.74 -6.99
CA SER A 127 3.99 12.72 -7.35
C SER A 127 3.14 13.19 -8.53
N TYR A 128 3.01 12.33 -9.56
CA TYR A 128 2.25 12.62 -10.78
C TYR A 128 1.31 11.45 -11.10
N PRO A 129 0.28 11.24 -10.27
CA PRO A 129 -0.68 10.16 -10.49
C PRO A 129 -1.62 10.48 -11.66
N LYS A 130 -2.07 9.42 -12.35
CA LYS A 130 -3.10 9.47 -13.38
C LYS A 130 -3.87 8.17 -13.47
N ILE A 131 -5.12 8.25 -13.93
CA ILE A 131 -5.91 7.10 -14.33
C ILE A 131 -5.49 6.74 -15.76
N MET A 132 -5.05 5.51 -15.96
CA MET A 132 -4.63 4.99 -17.27
C MET A 132 -5.79 4.35 -18.01
N ALA A 133 -6.58 3.57 -17.28
CA ALA A 133 -7.75 2.90 -17.78
C ALA A 133 -8.78 2.70 -16.66
N SER A 134 -10.01 2.48 -17.07
CA SER A 134 -11.10 2.04 -16.19
C SER A 134 -11.97 1.07 -16.94
N ARG A 135 -12.59 0.15 -16.21
CA ARG A 135 -13.49 -0.88 -16.78
C ARG A 135 -14.58 -1.26 -15.79
N LEU A 136 -15.72 -1.62 -16.30
CA LEU A 136 -16.72 -2.35 -15.52
C LEU A 136 -16.26 -3.80 -15.38
N THR A 137 -16.37 -4.35 -14.18
CA THR A 137 -15.90 -5.69 -13.85
C THR A 137 -16.77 -6.27 -12.73
N VAL A 138 -16.38 -7.41 -12.23
CA VAL A 138 -16.98 -8.03 -11.04
C VAL A 138 -15.88 -8.37 -10.02
N THR A 139 -16.26 -8.41 -8.75
CA THR A 139 -15.39 -8.93 -7.68
C THR A 139 -15.23 -10.45 -7.80
N ALA A 140 -14.36 -11.04 -7.00
CA ALA A 140 -14.23 -12.50 -6.91
C ALA A 140 -15.50 -13.20 -6.45
N SER A 141 -16.41 -12.50 -5.75
CA SER A 141 -17.76 -12.99 -5.35
C SER A 141 -18.82 -12.80 -6.43
N GLY A 142 -18.49 -12.13 -7.55
CA GLY A 142 -19.43 -11.88 -8.65
C GLY A 142 -20.22 -10.57 -8.53
N ASP A 143 -19.92 -9.75 -7.52
CA ASP A 143 -20.59 -8.45 -7.33
C ASP A 143 -20.07 -7.41 -8.33
N PRO A 144 -20.91 -6.47 -8.79
CA PRO A 144 -20.49 -5.41 -9.69
C PRO A 144 -19.34 -4.60 -9.11
N ALA A 145 -18.37 -4.24 -9.94
CA ALA A 145 -17.21 -3.46 -9.52
C ALA A 145 -16.69 -2.55 -10.64
N ILE A 146 -15.92 -1.55 -10.28
CA ILE A 146 -15.14 -0.73 -11.20
C ILE A 146 -13.67 -1.06 -11.01
N GLY A 147 -13.03 -1.51 -12.10
CA GLY A 147 -11.57 -1.65 -12.16
C GLY A 147 -10.93 -0.33 -12.58
N LEU A 148 -9.88 0.08 -11.87
CA LEU A 148 -9.07 1.25 -12.17
C LEU A 148 -7.61 0.86 -12.28
N ASP A 149 -6.99 1.23 -13.39
CA ASP A 149 -5.56 1.10 -13.59
C ASP A 149 -4.94 2.49 -13.39
N LEU A 150 -4.19 2.64 -12.32
CA LEU A 150 -3.54 3.88 -11.91
C LEU A 150 -2.04 3.80 -12.18
N ALA A 151 -1.42 4.91 -12.57
CA ALA A 151 0.01 5.03 -12.68
C ALA A 151 0.51 6.31 -12.02
N ASN A 152 1.74 6.29 -11.54
CA ASN A 152 2.41 7.46 -11.01
C ASN A 152 3.82 7.53 -11.61
N THR A 153 4.13 8.61 -12.32
CA THR A 153 5.43 8.85 -12.94
C THR A 153 6.36 9.70 -12.09
N GLY A 154 5.92 10.08 -10.88
CA GLY A 154 6.74 10.81 -9.91
C GLY A 154 7.84 9.97 -9.28
N ASN A 155 8.72 10.62 -8.53
CA ASN A 155 9.75 9.97 -7.70
C ASN A 155 9.30 9.74 -6.25
N ALA A 156 8.06 10.06 -5.94
CA ALA A 156 7.41 9.78 -4.67
C ALA A 156 6.02 9.20 -4.92
N HIS A 157 5.51 8.42 -3.97
CA HIS A 157 4.18 7.81 -4.08
C HIS A 157 3.08 8.88 -4.20
N ALA A 158 1.95 8.50 -4.75
CA ALA A 158 0.71 9.27 -4.65
C ALA A 158 -0.16 8.67 -3.55
N ARG A 159 -0.91 9.51 -2.86
CA ARG A 159 -1.93 9.12 -1.89
C ARG A 159 -3.24 9.74 -2.31
N LEU A 160 -4.13 8.93 -2.82
CA LEU A 160 -5.35 9.40 -3.48
C LEU A 160 -6.56 9.15 -2.59
N ASP A 161 -7.33 10.22 -2.39
CA ASP A 161 -8.71 10.14 -1.95
C ASP A 161 -9.61 10.57 -3.11
N GLY A 162 -10.89 10.19 -3.07
CA GLY A 162 -11.80 10.62 -4.11
C GLY A 162 -13.18 10.02 -4.00
N VAL A 163 -13.94 10.16 -5.07
CA VAL A 163 -15.29 9.63 -5.19
C VAL A 163 -15.51 9.12 -6.61
N ILE A 164 -16.21 8.00 -6.71
CA ILE A 164 -16.81 7.50 -7.95
C ILE A 164 -18.30 7.84 -7.89
N GLU A 165 -18.77 8.69 -8.78
CA GLU A 165 -20.20 9.00 -8.93
C GLU A 165 -20.75 8.25 -10.12
N ILE A 166 -21.91 7.58 -9.92
CA ILE A 166 -22.66 6.90 -10.95
C ILE A 166 -24.01 7.59 -11.08
N ARG A 167 -24.34 7.98 -12.29
CA ARG A 167 -25.56 8.71 -12.62
C ARG A 167 -26.45 7.90 -13.58
N SER A 168 -27.75 8.13 -13.47
CA SER A 168 -28.74 7.77 -14.47
C SER A 168 -29.41 9.05 -14.94
N GLY A 169 -29.04 9.55 -16.12
CA GLY A 169 -29.40 10.89 -16.57
C GLY A 169 -28.84 11.97 -15.65
N THR A 170 -29.69 12.79 -15.02
CA THR A 170 -29.27 13.88 -14.11
C THR A 170 -29.15 13.47 -12.65
N GLU A 171 -29.60 12.27 -12.28
CA GLU A 171 -29.63 11.79 -10.90
C GLU A 171 -28.38 11.00 -10.54
N ILE A 172 -27.77 11.30 -9.39
CA ILE A 172 -26.71 10.46 -8.81
C ILE A 172 -27.39 9.30 -8.12
N VAL A 173 -27.19 8.08 -8.66
CA VAL A 173 -27.77 6.86 -8.11
C VAL A 173 -26.83 6.13 -7.14
N LEU A 174 -25.51 6.37 -7.26
CA LEU A 174 -24.51 5.84 -6.36
C LEU A 174 -23.32 6.78 -6.26
N ALA A 175 -22.79 6.93 -5.06
CA ALA A 175 -21.50 7.60 -4.81
C ALA A 175 -20.65 6.70 -3.90
N GLN A 176 -19.51 6.28 -4.40
CA GLN A 176 -18.57 5.41 -3.68
C GLN A 176 -17.29 6.17 -3.35
N ASP A 177 -16.98 6.28 -2.06
CA ASP A 177 -15.75 6.90 -1.58
C ASP A 177 -14.53 6.03 -1.87
N LEU A 178 -13.46 6.69 -2.31
CA LEU A 178 -12.11 6.15 -2.36
C LEU A 178 -11.26 6.81 -1.30
N LYS A 179 -10.59 6.04 -0.45
CA LYS A 179 -9.76 6.57 0.63
C LYS A 179 -8.41 5.87 0.65
N ASP A 180 -7.38 6.69 0.80
CA ASP A 180 -6.03 6.23 1.09
C ASP A 180 -5.44 5.27 0.04
N VAL A 181 -5.78 5.47 -1.23
CA VAL A 181 -5.25 4.67 -2.33
C VAL A 181 -3.82 5.10 -2.64
N ILE A 182 -2.86 4.22 -2.35
CA ILE A 182 -1.44 4.47 -2.60
C ILE A 182 -1.09 3.97 -4.00
N VAL A 183 -0.47 4.85 -4.81
CA VAL A 183 0.16 4.50 -6.09
C VAL A 183 1.67 4.72 -5.94
N PRO A 184 2.49 3.66 -6.04
CA PRO A 184 3.93 3.75 -5.79
C PRO A 184 4.63 4.76 -6.71
N ASP A 185 5.81 5.23 -6.30
CA ASP A 185 6.69 6.00 -7.16
C ASP A 185 7.10 5.19 -8.40
N LYS A 186 7.01 5.80 -9.59
CA LYS A 186 7.32 5.17 -10.87
C LYS A 186 6.61 3.81 -11.08
N GLY A 187 5.45 3.65 -10.45
CA GLY A 187 4.72 2.39 -10.39
C GLY A 187 3.28 2.51 -10.87
N THR A 188 2.62 1.36 -10.85
CA THR A 188 1.22 1.17 -11.18
C THR A 188 0.45 0.60 -10.00
N ARG A 189 -0.87 0.74 -10.03
CA ARG A 189 -1.79 0.21 -9.06
C ARG A 189 -3.07 -0.22 -9.76
N ASN A 190 -3.43 -1.49 -9.66
CA ASN A 190 -4.72 -2.01 -10.04
C ASN A 190 -5.65 -1.96 -8.83
N LEU A 191 -6.79 -1.34 -8.99
CA LEU A 191 -7.78 -1.18 -7.93
C LEU A 191 -9.11 -1.73 -8.40
N ILE A 192 -9.69 -2.63 -7.65
CA ILE A 192 -11.07 -3.10 -7.85
C ILE A 192 -11.93 -2.47 -6.75
N VAL A 193 -12.90 -1.66 -7.16
CA VAL A 193 -13.84 -0.97 -6.26
C VAL A 193 -15.19 -1.67 -6.36
N PRO A 194 -15.58 -2.46 -5.35
CA PRO A 194 -16.90 -3.07 -5.30
C PRO A 194 -17.99 -1.98 -5.29
N LEU A 195 -19.12 -2.26 -5.91
CA LEU A 195 -20.30 -1.42 -5.87
C LEU A 195 -21.37 -2.08 -5.01
N ASP A 196 -21.92 -1.30 -4.08
CA ASP A 196 -22.94 -1.80 -3.14
C ASP A 196 -24.31 -2.03 -3.79
N GLN A 197 -24.48 -1.60 -5.05
CA GLN A 197 -25.73 -1.68 -5.79
C GLN A 197 -25.49 -2.04 -7.26
N PRO A 198 -26.47 -2.67 -7.93
CA PRO A 198 -26.42 -2.90 -9.37
C PRO A 198 -26.33 -1.58 -10.14
N LEU A 199 -25.65 -1.63 -11.27
CA LEU A 199 -25.57 -0.48 -12.17
C LEU A 199 -26.93 -0.26 -12.88
N PRO A 200 -27.33 1.01 -13.16
CA PRO A 200 -28.46 1.31 -14.03
C PRO A 200 -28.18 0.86 -15.47
N ALA A 201 -29.22 0.81 -16.31
CA ALA A 201 -29.11 0.32 -17.68
C ALA A 201 -28.15 1.15 -18.56
N ASP A 202 -28.03 2.45 -18.29
CA ASP A 202 -27.14 3.39 -19.02
C ASP A 202 -26.39 4.26 -18.00
N PRO A 203 -25.31 3.74 -17.39
CA PRO A 203 -24.61 4.44 -16.33
C PRO A 203 -23.63 5.47 -16.89
N GLU A 204 -23.72 6.72 -16.44
CA GLU A 204 -22.64 7.69 -16.57
C GLU A 204 -21.76 7.64 -15.31
N ILE A 205 -20.48 7.31 -15.47
CA ILE A 205 -19.55 7.15 -14.35
C ILE A 205 -18.48 8.22 -14.42
N GLU A 206 -18.37 9.00 -13.35
CA GLU A 206 -17.35 10.01 -13.19
C GLU A 206 -16.49 9.73 -11.96
N ILE A 207 -15.17 9.78 -12.12
CA ILE A 207 -14.19 9.56 -11.06
C ILE A 207 -13.47 10.86 -10.79
N ARG A 208 -13.51 11.32 -9.55
CA ARG A 208 -12.77 12.49 -9.08
C ARG A 208 -11.78 12.07 -8.02
N LEU A 209 -10.50 12.34 -8.26
CA LEU A 209 -9.41 12.01 -7.35
C LEU A 209 -8.70 13.26 -6.89
N LEU A 210 -8.26 13.24 -5.64
CA LEU A 210 -7.46 14.25 -4.99
C LEU A 210 -6.15 13.59 -4.53
N ASN A 211 -5.00 14.08 -5.01
CA ASN A 211 -3.71 13.63 -4.50
C ASN A 211 -3.37 14.40 -3.23
N ARG A 212 -3.40 13.72 -2.10
CA ARG A 212 -3.08 14.28 -0.77
C ARG A 212 -1.60 14.27 -0.46
N PHE A 213 -0.81 13.53 -1.21
CA PHE A 213 0.64 13.51 -1.03
C PHE A 213 1.24 14.81 -1.59
N ALA A 214 1.67 15.69 -0.72
CA ALA A 214 2.32 16.95 -1.07
C ALA A 214 3.51 17.21 -0.13
N PRO A 215 4.60 16.42 -0.21
CA PRO A 215 5.77 16.67 0.61
C PRO A 215 6.41 17.98 0.19
N GLN A 216 6.80 18.78 1.17
CA GLN A 216 7.65 19.97 1.04
C GLN A 216 7.17 21.08 0.07
N THR A 217 6.07 20.93 -0.58
CA THR A 217 5.44 22.04 -1.31
C THR A 217 4.32 22.58 -0.45
N LYS A 218 4.39 23.83 -0.03
CA LYS A 218 3.28 24.62 0.52
C LYS A 218 2.11 24.77 -0.48
N ARG A 219 2.09 23.99 -1.53
CA ARG A 219 1.01 23.85 -2.51
C ARG A 219 0.17 22.67 -2.02
N GLY A 220 -0.94 22.97 -1.42
CA GLY A 220 -1.90 22.01 -0.90
C GLY A 220 -2.29 20.88 -1.86
N GLU A 221 -3.20 20.07 -1.41
CA GLU A 221 -3.81 18.96 -2.14
C GLU A 221 -4.08 19.31 -3.60
N LYS A 222 -3.71 18.43 -4.52
CA LYS A 222 -3.90 18.65 -5.95
C LYS A 222 -4.99 17.73 -6.48
N ALA A 223 -6.11 18.33 -6.89
CA ALA A 223 -7.14 17.59 -7.63
C ALA A 223 -6.59 17.14 -8.99
N LEU A 224 -6.86 15.89 -9.36
CA LEU A 224 -6.68 15.38 -10.70
C LEU A 224 -7.86 15.86 -11.57
N PRO A 225 -7.65 15.98 -12.90
CA PRO A 225 -8.78 16.19 -13.81
C PRO A 225 -9.85 15.12 -13.61
N PRO A 226 -11.15 15.47 -13.61
CA PRO A 226 -12.22 14.47 -13.57
C PRO A 226 -12.08 13.47 -14.72
N TYR A 227 -12.28 12.20 -14.41
CA TYR A 227 -12.17 11.12 -15.38
C TYR A 227 -13.55 10.51 -15.63
N LYS A 228 -13.98 10.46 -16.88
CA LYS A 228 -15.23 9.78 -17.29
C LYS A 228 -14.88 8.39 -17.78
N VAL A 229 -15.55 7.40 -17.20
CA VAL A 229 -15.45 6.00 -17.65
C VAL A 229 -16.19 5.87 -18.96
N LYS A 230 -15.51 5.36 -19.98
CA LYS A 230 -16.19 4.98 -21.22
C LYS A 230 -16.93 3.66 -20.97
N THR A 231 -18.23 3.69 -21.03
CA THR A 231 -19.11 2.51 -20.90
C THR A 231 -19.29 1.81 -22.26
N GLU A 232 -18.21 1.63 -23.03
CA GLU A 232 -18.27 0.68 -24.15
C GLU A 232 -18.33 -0.72 -23.54
N THR A 233 -19.49 -1.34 -23.63
CA THR A 233 -19.74 -2.71 -23.23
C THR A 233 -18.99 -3.63 -24.19
N GLU A 234 -17.71 -3.90 -23.97
CA GLU A 234 -17.16 -5.17 -24.41
C GLU A 234 -17.80 -6.25 -23.52
N VAL A 235 -18.94 -6.73 -23.97
CA VAL A 235 -19.47 -8.01 -23.52
C VAL A 235 -18.47 -9.06 -24.02
N ALA A 236 -17.44 -9.34 -23.23
CA ALA A 236 -16.70 -10.56 -23.42
C ALA A 236 -17.71 -11.68 -23.24
N ASP A 237 -17.99 -12.39 -24.34
CA ASP A 237 -18.81 -13.58 -24.41
C ASP A 237 -18.24 -14.63 -23.44
N LEU A 238 -18.67 -14.59 -22.20
CA LEU A 238 -18.47 -15.67 -21.25
C LEU A 238 -19.41 -16.80 -21.68
N ALA A 239 -19.00 -17.52 -22.72
CA ALA A 239 -19.60 -18.80 -23.07
C ALA A 239 -19.38 -19.74 -21.86
N ILE A 240 -20.42 -19.87 -21.05
CA ILE A 240 -20.54 -20.93 -20.04
C ILE A 240 -20.55 -22.25 -20.84
N PRO A 241 -19.59 -23.17 -20.66
CA PRO A 241 -19.68 -24.48 -21.25
C PRO A 241 -20.89 -25.20 -20.60
N VAL A 242 -21.95 -25.36 -21.34
CA VAL A 242 -23.06 -26.25 -20.98
C VAL A 242 -22.45 -27.66 -20.94
N GLY A 243 -22.31 -28.20 -19.75
CA GLY A 243 -21.92 -29.59 -19.54
C GLY A 243 -22.91 -30.51 -20.24
N GLY A 244 -22.44 -31.17 -21.31
CA GLY A 244 -23.17 -32.31 -21.91
C GLY A 244 -23.10 -33.47 -20.93
N GLN A 245 -24.26 -33.94 -20.57
CA GLN A 245 -24.49 -35.31 -20.08
C GLN A 245 -24.29 -36.26 -21.25
N ASP A 246 -23.44 -37.25 -21.08
CA ASP A 246 -23.64 -38.66 -21.50
C ASP A 246 -22.76 -39.58 -20.65
#